data_809fed5a4f91533a95455b51c52a831e
#
_entry.id   809fed5a4f91533a95455b51c52a831e
#
_cell.length_a   1.000
_cell.length_b   1.000
_cell.length_c   1.000
_cell.angle_alpha   90.00
_cell.angle_beta   90.00
_cell.angle_gamma   90.00
#
_symmetry.space_group_name_H-M   'P 1'
#
loop_
_entity.id
_entity.type
_entity.pdbx_description
1 polymer ?
#
loop_
_entity_poly.entity_id
_entity_poly.type
_entity_poly.pdbx_seq_one_letter_code
_entity_poly.pdbx_strand_id
1 'polypeptide(L)'
;GNKQSVLNRDFSSLVRSPLDINLMQKASIYLIGEKDYSSFRGSGCQSKSPIRNIFEIKLNRRQKIVSVEISANAFLLNMVRIIVGTLIEVGSGTIRPEAIKDILDSRDRTQAGKTAEAKGLFYIGPEYDSSFKIFKPKYNNHLILKI
;
A
#
# COMPACT_ATOMS: atom_id res chain seq x y z
N GLY A 1 -6.01 -20.73 -18.40
CA GLY A 1 -5.11 -20.53 -17.92
C GLY A 1 -4.66 -19.46 -16.97
N ASN A 2 -4.03 -19.93 -15.98
CA ASN A 2 -3.52 -19.04 -14.96
C ASN A 2 -2.08 -18.64 -15.23
N LYS A 3 -1.68 -18.65 -16.49
CA LYS A 3 -0.32 -18.26 -16.84
C LYS A 3 -0.19 -16.77 -16.70
N GLN A 4 0.67 -16.36 -15.82
CA GLN A 4 1.08 -15.01 -15.68
C GLN A 4 2.08 -14.69 -16.80
N SER A 5 1.96 -13.52 -17.41
CA SER A 5 2.93 -13.14 -18.43
C SER A 5 4.30 -12.94 -17.77
N VAL A 6 5.37 -13.18 -18.54
CA VAL A 6 6.73 -13.01 -18.04
C VAL A 6 6.96 -11.58 -17.56
N LEU A 7 6.39 -10.59 -18.25
CA LEU A 7 6.53 -9.19 -17.88
C LEU A 7 5.89 -8.90 -16.52
N ASN A 8 4.72 -9.49 -16.27
CA ASN A 8 4.02 -9.25 -15.01
C ASN A 8 4.68 -9.96 -13.82
N ARG A 9 5.40 -11.06 -14.08
CA ARG A 9 6.08 -11.80 -13.01
C ARG A 9 7.11 -10.95 -12.28
N ASP A 10 7.73 -10.01 -12.98
CA ASP A 10 8.79 -9.18 -12.41
C ASP A 10 8.26 -7.93 -11.72
N PHE A 11 7.03 -7.52 -12.02
CA PHE A 11 6.51 -6.23 -11.59
C PHE A 11 5.26 -6.29 -10.74
N SER A 12 4.66 -7.46 -10.57
CA SER A 12 3.44 -7.57 -9.79
C SER A 12 3.38 -8.86 -9.01
N SER A 13 2.67 -8.82 -7.89
CA SER A 13 2.34 -10.02 -7.14
C SER A 13 1.22 -10.77 -7.84
N LEU A 14 1.28 -12.10 -7.76
CA LEU A 14 0.22 -12.93 -8.30
C LEU A 14 -0.97 -12.94 -7.34
N VAL A 15 -2.07 -12.38 -7.78
CA VAL A 15 -3.32 -12.39 -7.02
C VAL A 15 -4.30 -13.27 -7.78
N ARG A 16 -4.71 -14.37 -7.16
CA ARG A 16 -5.57 -15.36 -7.81
C ARG A 16 -7.01 -14.93 -7.93
N SER A 17 -7.51 -14.18 -6.96
CA SER A 17 -8.89 -13.71 -6.97
C SER A 17 -8.99 -12.37 -7.66
N PRO A 18 -10.07 -12.10 -8.40
CA PRO A 18 -10.30 -10.77 -8.92
C PRO A 18 -10.39 -9.77 -7.78
N LEU A 19 -9.82 -8.59 -7.98
CA LEU A 19 -9.87 -7.54 -6.98
C LEU A 19 -10.91 -6.50 -7.36
N ASP A 20 -11.76 -6.16 -6.41
CA ASP A 20 -12.71 -5.05 -6.55
C ASP A 20 -12.03 -3.76 -6.12
N ILE A 21 -11.61 -2.97 -7.09
CA ILE A 21 -10.89 -1.73 -6.83
C ILE A 21 -11.75 -0.71 -6.08
N ASN A 22 -13.07 -0.75 -6.28
CA ASN A 22 -13.96 0.18 -5.58
C ASN A 22 -13.97 -0.09 -4.07
N LEU A 23 -13.97 -1.37 -3.68
CA LEU A 23 -13.87 -1.72 -2.27
C LEU A 23 -12.52 -1.29 -1.69
N MET A 24 -11.46 -1.47 -2.45
CA MET A 24 -10.12 -1.06 -2.01
C MET A 24 -10.03 0.46 -1.84
N GLN A 25 -10.66 1.22 -2.73
CA GLN A 25 -10.71 2.68 -2.62
C GLN A 25 -11.48 3.11 -1.37
N LYS A 26 -12.59 2.46 -1.09
CA LYS A 26 -13.36 2.75 0.13
C LYS A 26 -12.54 2.49 1.39
N ALA A 27 -11.78 1.41 1.39
CA ALA A 27 -10.93 1.05 2.51
C ALA A 27 -9.77 2.04 2.69
N SER A 28 -9.19 2.51 1.60
CA SER A 28 -8.04 3.39 1.64
C SER A 28 -8.31 4.73 2.33
N ILE A 29 -9.55 5.17 2.31
CA ILE A 29 -9.94 6.43 2.95
C ILE A 29 -9.64 6.40 4.45
N TYR A 30 -9.83 5.25 5.09
CA TYR A 30 -9.56 5.09 6.51
C TYR A 30 -8.08 5.16 6.87
N LEU A 31 -7.20 5.03 5.87
CA LEU A 31 -5.74 5.04 6.07
C LEU A 31 -5.13 6.43 5.89
N ILE A 32 -5.91 7.43 5.52
CA ILE A 32 -5.40 8.78 5.28
C ILE A 32 -5.32 9.55 6.60
N GLY A 33 -4.25 10.33 6.76
CA GLY A 33 -4.07 11.21 7.90
C GLY A 33 -2.96 10.78 8.84
N GLU A 34 -2.78 11.56 9.88
CA GLU A 34 -1.82 11.25 10.93
C GLU A 34 -2.43 10.27 11.91
N LYS A 35 -1.81 9.11 12.02
CA LYS A 35 -2.35 8.01 12.80
C LYS A 35 -1.23 7.15 13.37
N ASP A 36 -1.61 6.31 14.31
CA ASP A 36 -0.75 5.23 14.80
C ASP A 36 -0.89 4.04 13.86
N TYR A 37 0.19 3.71 13.17
CA TYR A 37 0.21 2.61 12.19
C TYR A 37 0.88 1.35 12.74
N SER A 38 0.79 1.11 14.06
CA SER A 38 1.38 -0.08 14.68
C SER A 38 0.90 -1.38 14.03
N SER A 39 -0.37 -1.42 13.57
CA SER A 39 -0.92 -2.59 12.88
C SER A 39 -0.27 -2.86 11.53
N PHE A 40 0.40 -1.86 10.97
CA PHE A 40 1.05 -1.93 9.66
C PHE A 40 2.57 -1.81 9.78
N ARG A 41 3.10 -2.14 10.95
CA ARG A 41 4.52 -2.05 11.26
C ARG A 41 5.15 -3.44 11.18
N GLY A 42 6.20 -3.56 10.36
CA GLY A 42 6.91 -4.82 10.22
C GLY A 42 7.67 -5.21 11.47
N SER A 43 7.79 -6.49 11.69
CA SER A 43 8.56 -7.05 12.80
C SER A 43 10.03 -6.61 12.69
N GLY A 44 10.62 -6.19 13.79
CA GLY A 44 12.00 -5.71 13.81
C GLY A 44 12.19 -4.25 13.42
N CYS A 45 11.10 -3.50 13.24
CA CYS A 45 11.19 -2.08 12.93
C CYS A 45 11.87 -1.31 14.05
N GLN A 46 12.88 -0.53 13.68
CA GLN A 46 13.71 0.23 14.64
C GLN A 46 13.16 1.62 14.96
N SER A 47 12.08 2.03 14.31
CA SER A 47 11.50 3.36 14.53
C SER A 47 10.98 3.51 15.95
N LYS A 48 11.26 4.65 16.56
CA LYS A 48 10.83 4.93 17.94
C LYS A 48 9.34 5.18 18.06
N SER A 49 8.73 5.73 17.02
CA SER A 49 7.31 6.08 17.03
C SER A 49 6.60 5.41 15.85
N PRO A 50 5.41 4.84 16.06
CA PRO A 50 4.59 4.31 14.98
C PRO A 50 3.71 5.36 14.32
N ILE A 51 3.81 6.62 14.74
CA ILE A 51 2.98 7.69 14.19
C ILE A 51 3.53 8.11 12.84
N ARG A 52 2.68 8.09 11.83
CA ARG A 52 2.99 8.54 10.48
C ARG A 52 1.81 9.32 9.93
N ASN A 53 2.05 10.05 8.85
CA ASN A 53 0.99 10.80 8.19
C ASN A 53 0.93 10.37 6.72
N ILE A 54 -0.12 9.67 6.35
CA ILE A 54 -0.36 9.32 4.95
C ILE A 54 -1.16 10.46 4.33
N PHE A 55 -0.60 11.05 3.28
CA PHE A 55 -1.22 12.18 2.60
C PHE A 55 -2.19 11.74 1.52
N GLU A 56 -1.86 10.66 0.82
CA GLU A 56 -2.63 10.25 -0.34
C GLU A 56 -2.42 8.76 -0.63
N ILE A 57 -3.49 8.10 -1.04
CA ILE A 57 -3.44 6.74 -1.59
C ILE A 57 -4.21 6.76 -2.91
N LYS A 58 -3.54 6.41 -3.99
CA LYS A 58 -4.15 6.31 -5.32
C LYS A 58 -4.18 4.86 -5.74
N LEU A 59 -5.33 4.42 -6.20
CA LEU A 59 -5.54 3.07 -6.73
C LEU A 59 -5.92 3.19 -8.18
N ASN A 60 -5.26 2.43 -9.02
CA ASN A 60 -5.51 2.45 -10.44
C ASN A 60 -5.43 1.04 -11.01
N ARG A 61 -6.33 0.74 -11.94
CA ARG A 61 -6.30 -0.53 -12.66
C ARG A 61 -6.01 -0.25 -14.12
N ARG A 62 -5.01 -0.94 -14.65
CA ARG A 62 -4.71 -0.93 -16.06
C ARG A 62 -4.65 -2.38 -16.51
N GLN A 63 -5.65 -2.82 -17.29
CA GLN A 63 -5.81 -4.22 -17.67
C GLN A 63 -5.93 -5.10 -16.41
N LYS A 64 -5.00 -6.02 -16.22
CA LYS A 64 -5.01 -6.92 -15.06
C LYS A 64 -4.15 -6.45 -13.90
N ILE A 65 -3.49 -5.32 -14.05
CA ILE A 65 -2.57 -4.81 -13.05
C ILE A 65 -3.25 -3.72 -12.23
N VAL A 66 -3.24 -3.88 -10.92
CA VAL A 66 -3.67 -2.86 -9.98
C VAL A 66 -2.42 -2.22 -9.39
N SER A 67 -2.33 -0.91 -9.46
CA SER A 67 -1.27 -0.17 -8.81
C SER A 67 -1.81 0.57 -7.60
N VAL A 68 -1.06 0.53 -6.52
CA VAL A 68 -1.35 1.24 -5.28
C VAL A 68 -0.20 2.18 -5.02
N GLU A 69 -0.50 3.46 -4.97
CA GLU A 69 0.48 4.52 -4.83
C GLU A 69 0.21 5.25 -3.52
N ILE A 70 1.20 5.28 -2.64
CA ILE A 70 1.05 5.83 -1.30
C ILE A 70 2.09 6.92 -1.08
N SER A 71 1.62 8.08 -0.61
CA SER A 71 2.47 9.21 -0.26
C SER A 71 2.32 9.50 1.22
N ALA A 72 3.44 9.66 1.92
CA ALA A 72 3.45 9.89 3.36
C ALA A 72 4.67 10.71 3.76
N ASN A 73 4.69 11.19 5.01
CA ASN A 73 5.87 11.86 5.53
C ASN A 73 7.04 10.88 5.74
N ALA A 74 6.75 9.64 6.10
CA ALA A 74 7.72 8.57 6.23
C ALA A 74 6.97 7.24 6.34
N PHE A 75 7.68 6.13 6.19
CA PHE A 75 7.11 4.80 6.29
C PHE A 75 7.82 3.98 7.37
N LEU A 76 7.03 3.19 8.09
CA LEU A 76 7.56 2.15 8.96
C LEU A 76 8.05 0.97 8.11
N LEU A 77 8.86 0.12 8.71
CA LEU A 77 9.35 -1.09 8.03
C LEU A 77 8.17 -1.91 7.49
N ASN A 78 8.21 -2.23 6.21
CA ASN A 78 7.20 -3.00 5.49
C ASN A 78 5.79 -2.39 5.49
N MET A 79 5.64 -1.17 5.94
CA MET A 79 4.33 -0.54 6.09
C MET A 79 3.50 -0.56 4.80
N VAL A 80 4.08 -0.14 3.68
CA VAL A 80 3.35 -0.11 2.39
C VAL A 80 2.93 -1.51 1.99
N ARG A 81 3.81 -2.48 2.15
CA ARG A 81 3.53 -3.86 1.79
C ARG A 81 2.42 -4.48 2.65
N ILE A 82 2.38 -4.13 3.93
CA ILE A 82 1.33 -4.61 4.83
C ILE A 82 0.00 -3.94 4.50
N ILE A 83 0.02 -2.64 4.22
CA ILE A 83 -1.18 -1.92 3.77
C ILE A 83 -1.73 -2.55 2.50
N VAL A 84 -0.88 -2.79 1.51
CA VAL A 84 -1.32 -3.38 0.25
C VAL A 84 -1.87 -4.78 0.45
N GLY A 85 -1.20 -5.61 1.25
CA GLY A 85 -1.70 -6.94 1.57
C GLY A 85 -3.08 -6.92 2.22
N THR A 86 -3.30 -5.94 3.09
CA THR A 86 -4.61 -5.76 3.75
C THR A 86 -5.66 -5.27 2.74
N LEU A 87 -5.29 -4.34 1.86
CA LEU A 87 -6.20 -3.87 0.81
C LEU A 87 -6.56 -4.99 -0.17
N ILE A 88 -5.65 -5.92 -0.44
CA ILE A 88 -5.94 -7.09 -1.26
C ILE A 88 -7.04 -7.93 -0.62
N GLU A 89 -7.00 -8.12 0.69
CA GLU A 89 -8.04 -8.85 1.40
C GLU A 89 -9.40 -8.14 1.32
N VAL A 90 -9.39 -6.81 1.33
CA VAL A 90 -10.61 -6.04 1.09
C VAL A 90 -11.10 -6.24 -0.34
N GLY A 91 -10.21 -6.11 -1.31
CA GLY A 91 -10.56 -6.24 -2.72
C GLY A 91 -11.07 -7.61 -3.11
N SER A 92 -10.60 -8.65 -2.44
CA SER A 92 -11.05 -10.02 -2.66
C SER A 92 -12.34 -10.35 -1.90
N GLY A 93 -12.82 -9.43 -1.07
CA GLY A 93 -14.05 -9.64 -0.30
C GLY A 93 -13.85 -10.40 1.01
N THR A 94 -12.61 -10.67 1.39
CA THR A 94 -12.31 -11.41 2.63
C THR A 94 -12.67 -10.58 3.86
N ILE A 95 -12.39 -9.28 3.82
CA ILE A 95 -12.78 -8.36 4.89
C ILE A 95 -13.49 -7.15 4.29
N ARG A 96 -14.33 -6.51 5.09
CA ARG A 96 -15.05 -5.32 4.64
C ARG A 96 -14.16 -4.08 4.69
N PRO A 97 -14.41 -3.06 3.85
CA PRO A 97 -13.62 -1.83 3.88
C PRO A 97 -13.54 -1.18 5.26
N GLU A 98 -14.64 -1.19 6.00
CA GLU A 98 -14.72 -0.58 7.33
C GLU A 98 -13.83 -1.28 8.36
N ALA A 99 -13.46 -2.53 8.11
CA ALA A 99 -12.57 -3.28 9.01
C ALA A 99 -11.20 -2.60 9.15
N ILE A 100 -10.80 -1.78 8.18
CA ILE A 100 -9.52 -1.05 8.25
C ILE A 100 -9.49 -0.17 9.50
N LYS A 101 -10.60 0.48 9.84
CA LYS A 101 -10.67 1.29 11.04
C LYS A 101 -10.40 0.47 12.30
N ASP A 102 -11.03 -0.70 12.38
CA ASP A 102 -10.84 -1.58 13.53
C ASP A 102 -9.41 -2.09 13.61
N ILE A 103 -8.81 -2.40 12.47
CA ILE A 103 -7.41 -2.82 12.39
C ILE A 103 -6.49 -1.71 12.92
N LEU A 104 -6.69 -0.48 12.47
CA LEU A 104 -5.92 0.66 12.96
C LEU A 104 -6.08 0.85 14.48
N ASP A 105 -7.31 0.80 14.96
CA ASP A 105 -7.62 1.01 16.37
C ASP A 105 -7.05 -0.10 17.25
N SER A 106 -6.91 -1.31 16.72
CA SER A 106 -6.37 -2.45 17.47
C SER A 106 -4.87 -2.29 17.78
N ARG A 107 -4.14 -1.54 16.95
CA ARG A 107 -2.69 -1.39 17.06
C ARG A 107 -1.97 -2.74 17.11
N ASP A 108 -2.52 -3.73 16.45
CA ASP A 108 -2.07 -5.12 16.49
C ASP A 108 -1.78 -5.60 15.07
N ARG A 109 -0.51 -5.94 14.81
CA ARG A 109 -0.07 -6.42 13.49
C ARG A 109 -0.83 -7.66 13.05
N THR A 110 -1.24 -8.51 13.99
CA THR A 110 -1.94 -9.76 13.66
C THR A 110 -3.33 -9.52 13.08
N GLN A 111 -3.91 -8.34 13.29
CA GLN A 111 -5.21 -7.98 12.76
C GLN A 111 -5.14 -7.52 11.30
N ALA A 112 -3.98 -7.11 10.84
CA ALA A 112 -3.79 -6.70 9.45
C ALA A 112 -3.54 -7.90 8.55
N GLY A 113 -3.58 -7.67 7.24
CA GLY A 113 -3.35 -8.71 6.26
C GLY A 113 -1.89 -9.11 6.13
N LYS A 114 -1.65 -10.11 5.32
CA LYS A 114 -0.29 -10.58 5.03
C LYS A 114 0.50 -9.50 4.31
N THR A 115 1.79 -9.46 4.57
CA THR A 115 2.69 -8.57 3.85
C THR A 115 2.71 -8.95 2.36
N ALA A 116 2.41 -7.99 1.49
CA ALA A 116 2.49 -8.21 0.05
C ALA A 116 3.94 -8.42 -0.37
N GLU A 117 4.14 -9.13 -1.48
CA GLU A 117 5.48 -9.36 -2.00
C GLU A 117 6.15 -8.07 -2.44
N ALA A 118 7.46 -7.97 -2.19
CA ALA A 118 8.23 -6.78 -2.54
C ALA A 118 8.45 -6.62 -4.04
N LYS A 119 8.18 -7.65 -4.81
CA LYS A 119 8.45 -7.75 -6.24
C LYS A 119 7.94 -6.58 -7.08
N GLY A 120 6.81 -6.03 -6.73
CA GLY A 120 6.22 -4.93 -7.49
C GLY A 120 6.45 -3.56 -6.87
N LEU A 121 7.32 -3.46 -5.87
CA LEU A 121 7.49 -2.22 -5.14
C LEU A 121 8.47 -1.28 -5.84
N PHE A 122 8.02 -0.06 -6.09
CA PHE A 122 8.84 1.01 -6.67
C PHE A 122 8.85 2.20 -5.72
N TYR A 123 10.04 2.72 -5.45
CA TYR A 123 10.18 3.94 -4.68
C TYR A 123 10.33 5.13 -5.63
N ILE A 124 9.47 6.13 -5.44
CA ILE A 124 9.54 7.39 -6.16
C ILE A 124 9.82 8.46 -5.14
N GLY A 125 11.09 8.81 -4.98
CA GLY A 125 11.53 9.81 -4.04
C GLY A 125 11.58 11.20 -4.64
N PRO A 126 12.11 12.16 -3.88
CA PRO A 126 12.28 13.53 -4.37
C PRO A 126 13.10 13.62 -5.66
N GLU A 127 14.04 12.72 -5.88
CA GLU A 127 14.87 12.70 -7.07
C GLU A 127 14.10 12.34 -8.34
N TYR A 128 12.94 11.74 -8.20
CA TYR A 128 12.12 11.34 -9.32
C TYR A 128 11.87 12.50 -10.29
N ASP A 129 11.74 13.70 -9.76
CA ASP A 129 11.40 14.86 -10.56
C ASP A 129 12.57 15.73 -10.94
N SER A 130 13.77 15.24 -10.82
CA SER A 130 14.97 15.99 -11.18
C SER A 130 14.97 16.43 -12.64
N SER A 131 14.33 15.68 -13.53
CA SER A 131 14.21 16.02 -14.94
C SER A 131 13.15 17.09 -15.21
N PHE A 132 12.31 17.39 -14.25
CA PHE A 132 11.24 18.37 -14.37
C PHE A 132 11.54 19.53 -13.44
N LYS A 133 12.26 20.51 -13.95
CA LYS A 133 12.76 21.64 -13.14
C LYS A 133 11.71 22.42 -12.39
N ILE A 134 10.48 22.42 -12.87
CA ILE A 134 9.39 23.19 -12.26
C ILE A 134 8.52 22.33 -11.34
N PHE A 135 8.67 21.01 -11.39
CA PHE A 135 7.89 20.12 -10.55
C PHE A 135 8.65 19.84 -9.25
N LYS A 136 7.98 20.03 -8.14
CA LYS A 136 8.51 19.65 -6.82
C LYS A 136 7.60 18.57 -6.25
N PRO A 137 8.17 17.46 -5.73
CA PRO A 137 7.35 16.45 -5.07
C PRO A 137 6.56 17.09 -3.94
N LYS A 138 5.28 16.80 -3.91
CA LYS A 138 4.41 17.33 -2.85
C LYS A 138 4.73 16.71 -1.50
N TYR A 139 5.21 15.49 -1.52
CA TYR A 139 5.43 14.70 -0.31
C TYR A 139 6.86 14.17 -0.28
N ASN A 140 7.35 13.94 0.94
CA ASN A 140 8.73 13.50 1.15
C ASN A 140 8.98 12.06 0.73
N ASN A 141 7.97 11.21 0.86
CA ASN A 141 8.10 9.79 0.53
C ASN A 141 6.88 9.34 -0.27
N HIS A 142 7.15 8.61 -1.32
CA HIS A 142 6.14 8.20 -2.26
C HIS A 142 6.51 6.82 -2.80
N LEU A 143 5.67 5.84 -2.54
CA LEU A 143 5.87 4.46 -2.98
C LEU A 143 4.72 3.99 -3.83
N ILE A 144 5.04 3.18 -4.84
CA ILE A 144 4.05 2.54 -5.70
C ILE A 144 4.25 1.03 -5.59
N LEU A 145 3.17 0.32 -5.38
CA LEU A 145 3.17 -1.14 -5.44
C LEU A 145 2.15 -1.58 -6.48
N LYS A 146 2.61 -2.39 -7.41
CA LYS A 146 1.76 -2.99 -8.44
C LYS A 146 1.44 -4.43 -8.09
N ILE A 147 0.19 -4.77 -8.20
CA ILE A 147 -0.31 -6.10 -7.88
C ILE A 147 -1.22 -6.64 -8.96
#